data_ec6e4206bdc8be7dc5d6ff28fe4607f5
#
_entry.id   ec6e4206bdc8be7dc5d6ff28fe4607f5
#
_cell.length_a   1.000
_cell.length_b   1.000
_cell.length_c   1.000
_cell.angle_alpha   90.00
_cell.angle_beta   90.00
_cell.angle_gamma   90.00
#
_symmetry.space_group_name_H-M   'P 1'
#
loop_
_entity.id
_entity.type
_entity.pdbx_description
1 polymer ?
#
loop_
_entity_poly.entity_id
_entity_poly.type
_entity_poly.pdbx_seq_one_letter_code
_entity_poly.pdbx_strand_id
1 'polypeptide(L)'
;MPTLNWIGKEKVINHHQDVPYKILDHQYGFTDGKEVAESNDSGNKIIHGDNLEALKSLLPEYEGKIKCIYIDPPYNTGNESWVYNDNVNHPKIKKWLGEVVGKDGEDLSRHDKWLCMMYPRLKLLHKLLAKDGAIFISIDDNEQAHLKLLCDEIFGANNFVTAVIGFGYFFTIGKAVLMI
;
A
#
# COMPACT_ATOMS: atom_id res chain seq x y z
N MET A 1 13.35 10.52 17.16
CA MET A 1 12.52 10.78 15.97
C MET A 1 11.11 11.14 16.40
N PRO A 2 10.45 12.11 15.78
CA PRO A 2 9.04 12.33 16.04
C PRO A 2 8.24 11.10 15.66
N THR A 3 7.33 10.68 16.53
CA THR A 3 6.46 9.52 16.30
C THR A 3 5.09 10.02 15.86
N LEU A 4 4.60 9.54 14.74
CA LEU A 4 3.25 9.84 14.27
C LEU A 4 2.25 9.03 15.10
N ASN A 5 1.32 9.71 15.77
CA ASN A 5 0.22 9.09 16.49
C ASN A 5 -1.11 9.42 15.81
N TRP A 6 -1.97 8.42 15.70
CA TRP A 6 -3.33 8.55 15.17
C TRP A 6 -4.27 7.58 15.88
N ILE A 7 -5.57 7.82 15.79
CA ILE A 7 -6.58 6.94 16.39
C ILE A 7 -6.56 5.59 15.63
N GLY A 8 -6.45 4.49 16.38
CA GLY A 8 -6.42 3.13 15.83
C GLY A 8 -5.02 2.59 15.54
N LYS A 9 -3.94 3.35 15.78
CA LYS A 9 -2.56 2.90 15.56
C LYS A 9 -2.25 1.59 16.27
N GLU A 10 -2.59 1.47 17.55
CA GLU A 10 -2.33 0.29 18.37
C GLU A 10 -3.04 -0.97 17.86
N LYS A 11 -4.14 -0.83 17.12
CA LYS A 11 -4.88 -1.95 16.51
C LYS A 11 -4.22 -2.46 15.24
N VAL A 12 -3.52 -1.59 14.51
CA VAL A 12 -2.95 -1.93 13.20
C VAL A 12 -1.45 -2.17 13.23
N ILE A 13 -0.75 -1.76 14.29
CA ILE A 13 0.72 -1.82 14.38
C ILE A 13 1.27 -3.25 14.17
N ASN A 14 0.56 -4.26 14.64
CA ASN A 14 0.90 -5.68 14.49
C ASN A 14 0.01 -6.42 13.51
N HIS A 15 -1.03 -5.79 12.96
CA HIS A 15 -2.03 -6.45 12.12
C HIS A 15 -1.42 -7.21 10.92
N HIS A 16 -0.32 -6.70 10.36
CA HIS A 16 0.41 -7.39 9.27
C HIS A 16 0.92 -8.80 9.66
N GLN A 17 1.03 -9.10 10.96
CA GLN A 17 1.40 -10.43 11.46
C GLN A 17 0.19 -11.37 11.45
N ASP A 18 -1.00 -10.85 11.76
CA ASP A 18 -2.24 -11.60 11.90
C ASP A 18 -2.91 -11.90 10.54
N VAL A 19 -2.51 -11.19 9.48
CA VAL A 19 -3.00 -11.45 8.12
C VAL A 19 -2.66 -12.88 7.70
N PRO A 20 -3.65 -13.69 7.29
CA PRO A 20 -3.40 -15.09 6.94
C PRO A 20 -2.61 -15.21 5.63
N TYR A 21 -1.80 -16.25 5.54
CA TYR A 21 -1.24 -16.70 4.26
C TYR A 21 -2.33 -17.36 3.43
N LYS A 22 -2.45 -16.96 2.16
CA LYS A 22 -3.31 -17.60 1.18
C LYS A 22 -2.46 -18.35 0.16
N ILE A 23 -3.02 -19.39 -0.41
CA ILE A 23 -2.41 -20.09 -1.56
C ILE A 23 -2.71 -19.27 -2.81
N LEU A 24 -1.67 -18.97 -3.58
CA LEU A 24 -1.81 -18.37 -4.90
C LEU A 24 -2.13 -19.51 -5.88
N ASP A 25 -3.37 -19.55 -6.32
CA ASP A 25 -3.87 -20.56 -7.23
C ASP A 25 -3.79 -20.07 -8.68
N HIS A 26 -3.19 -20.88 -9.56
CA HIS A 26 -3.05 -20.53 -10.98
C HIS A 26 -4.41 -20.59 -11.67
N GLN A 27 -4.81 -19.51 -12.33
CA GLN A 27 -6.07 -19.39 -13.03
C GLN A 27 -5.89 -19.45 -14.56
N TYR A 28 -4.96 -18.66 -15.07
CA TYR A 28 -4.65 -18.57 -16.50
C TYR A 28 -3.28 -17.96 -16.74
N GLY A 29 -2.74 -18.12 -17.93
CA GLY A 29 -1.55 -17.45 -18.42
C GLY A 29 -1.83 -16.58 -19.63
N PHE A 30 -0.84 -15.79 -20.05
CA PHE A 30 -0.85 -15.05 -21.30
C PHE A 30 0.38 -15.39 -22.12
N THR A 31 0.17 -15.75 -23.39
CA THR A 31 1.24 -15.97 -24.36
C THR A 31 0.84 -15.32 -25.67
N ASP A 32 1.71 -14.46 -26.22
CA ASP A 32 1.47 -13.72 -27.47
C ASP A 32 0.16 -12.89 -27.46
N GLY A 33 -0.17 -12.31 -26.28
CA GLY A 33 -1.38 -11.51 -26.11
C GLY A 33 -2.68 -12.29 -26.04
N LYS A 34 -2.62 -13.63 -25.91
CA LYS A 34 -3.78 -14.50 -25.77
C LYS A 34 -3.79 -15.17 -24.42
N GLU A 35 -4.98 -15.33 -23.87
CA GLU A 35 -5.20 -16.12 -22.66
C GLU A 35 -5.02 -17.63 -22.98
N VAL A 36 -4.28 -18.32 -22.11
CA VAL A 36 -4.01 -19.75 -22.17
C VAL A 36 -4.23 -20.40 -20.82
N ALA A 37 -4.58 -21.67 -20.79
CA ALA A 37 -4.82 -22.38 -19.54
C ALA A 37 -3.52 -22.68 -18.78
N GLU A 38 -2.39 -22.74 -19.47
CA GLU A 38 -1.11 -23.13 -18.91
C GLU A 38 -0.29 -21.89 -18.47
N SER A 39 0.53 -22.06 -17.44
CA SER A 39 1.52 -21.06 -17.03
C SER A 39 2.62 -20.98 -18.09
N ASN A 40 3.06 -19.77 -18.42
CA ASN A 40 4.28 -19.59 -19.18
C ASN A 40 5.49 -19.45 -18.25
N ASP A 41 6.70 -19.67 -18.77
CA ASP A 41 7.94 -19.62 -18.01
C ASP A 41 8.50 -18.19 -17.85
N SER A 42 7.70 -17.14 -18.08
CA SER A 42 8.15 -15.74 -18.01
C SER A 42 8.51 -15.28 -16.59
N GLY A 43 7.98 -15.97 -15.57
CA GLY A 43 8.12 -15.58 -14.17
C GLY A 43 7.24 -14.37 -13.77
N ASN A 44 6.58 -13.70 -14.72
CA ASN A 44 5.66 -12.60 -14.44
C ASN A 44 4.35 -13.12 -13.84
N LYS A 45 3.80 -12.41 -12.84
CA LYS A 45 2.56 -12.79 -12.15
C LYS A 45 1.61 -11.61 -12.07
N ILE A 46 0.32 -11.84 -12.38
CA ILE A 46 -0.78 -10.93 -12.07
C ILE A 46 -1.59 -11.60 -10.97
N ILE A 47 -1.73 -10.94 -9.82
CA ILE A 47 -2.40 -11.52 -8.66
C ILE A 47 -3.73 -10.79 -8.45
N HIS A 48 -4.82 -11.53 -8.47
CA HIS A 48 -6.16 -11.03 -8.21
C HIS A 48 -6.58 -11.35 -6.76
N GLY A 49 -7.04 -10.35 -6.02
CA GLY A 49 -7.51 -10.52 -4.65
C GLY A 49 -7.35 -9.28 -3.79
N ASP A 50 -7.50 -9.44 -2.48
CA ASP A 50 -7.17 -8.38 -1.53
C ASP A 50 -5.65 -8.20 -1.47
N ASN A 51 -5.19 -6.96 -1.64
CA ASN A 51 -3.76 -6.69 -1.73
C ASN A 51 -3.00 -6.94 -0.42
N LEU A 52 -3.64 -6.80 0.75
CA LEU A 52 -3.01 -7.09 2.03
C LEU A 52 -2.75 -8.60 2.20
N GLU A 53 -3.74 -9.43 1.82
CA GLU A 53 -3.58 -10.89 1.81
C GLU A 53 -2.58 -11.35 0.73
N ALA A 54 -2.61 -10.72 -0.46
CA ALA A 54 -1.66 -10.99 -1.53
C ALA A 54 -0.21 -10.70 -1.10
N LEU A 55 0.05 -9.53 -0.51
CA LEU A 55 1.37 -9.15 0.00
C LEU A 55 1.87 -10.15 1.06
N LYS A 56 0.99 -10.58 1.97
CA LYS A 56 1.34 -11.59 2.99
C LYS A 56 1.71 -12.91 2.34
N SER A 57 0.94 -13.33 1.32
CA SER A 57 1.10 -14.61 0.62
C SER A 57 2.35 -14.67 -0.26
N LEU A 58 2.92 -13.51 -0.61
CA LEU A 58 4.19 -13.42 -1.33
C LEU A 58 5.43 -13.61 -0.43
N LEU A 59 5.32 -13.40 0.87
CA LEU A 59 6.49 -13.45 1.77
C LEU A 59 7.26 -14.78 1.71
N PRO A 60 6.63 -15.98 1.68
CA PRO A 60 7.40 -17.22 1.67
C PRO A 60 8.38 -17.34 0.50
N GLU A 61 8.05 -16.73 -0.64
CA GLU A 61 8.88 -16.79 -1.86
C GLU A 61 9.78 -15.55 -2.00
N TYR A 62 9.30 -14.35 -1.62
CA TYR A 62 9.90 -13.07 -1.98
C TYR A 62 10.41 -12.22 -0.80
N GLU A 63 10.37 -12.68 0.45
CA GLU A 63 10.86 -11.88 1.59
C GLU A 63 12.32 -11.48 1.38
N GLY A 64 12.60 -10.17 1.44
CA GLY A 64 13.93 -9.59 1.26
C GLY A 64 14.52 -9.70 -0.15
N LYS A 65 13.71 -9.99 -1.18
CA LYS A 65 14.21 -10.23 -2.55
C LYS A 65 13.79 -9.19 -3.57
N ILE A 66 12.78 -8.37 -3.30
CA ILE A 66 12.24 -7.42 -4.27
C ILE A 66 13.15 -6.20 -4.36
N LYS A 67 13.67 -5.91 -5.54
CA LYS A 67 14.58 -4.81 -5.79
C LYS A 67 13.90 -3.47 -6.04
N CYS A 68 12.70 -3.50 -6.62
CA CYS A 68 11.95 -2.30 -6.92
C CYS A 68 10.47 -2.54 -6.63
N ILE A 69 9.89 -1.65 -5.83
CA ILE A 69 8.47 -1.61 -5.56
C ILE A 69 7.93 -0.27 -6.04
N TYR A 70 6.81 -0.27 -6.76
CA TYR A 70 6.05 0.93 -7.06
C TYR A 70 4.62 0.75 -6.57
N ILE A 71 4.11 1.73 -5.86
CA ILE A 71 2.71 1.78 -5.45
C ILE A 71 2.10 3.15 -5.74
N ASP A 72 0.80 3.14 -6.03
CA ASP A 72 -0.04 4.31 -6.26
C ASP A 72 -1.27 4.19 -5.35
N PRO A 73 -1.14 4.52 -4.04
CA PRO A 73 -2.21 4.38 -3.08
C PRO A 73 -3.30 5.44 -3.29
N PRO A 74 -4.50 5.28 -2.70
CA PRO A 74 -5.52 6.33 -2.68
C PRO A 74 -4.95 7.64 -2.11
N TYR A 75 -5.20 8.76 -2.78
CA TYR A 75 -4.70 10.08 -2.35
C TYR A 75 -5.51 10.72 -1.25
N ASN A 76 -6.66 10.14 -0.93
CA ASN A 76 -7.51 10.62 0.17
C ASN A 76 -8.00 12.07 -0.02
N THR A 77 -8.30 12.47 -1.24
CA THR A 77 -8.69 13.83 -1.60
C THR A 77 -10.04 14.27 -1.02
N GLY A 78 -10.84 13.33 -0.51
CA GLY A 78 -12.18 13.57 -0.01
C GLY A 78 -13.25 13.73 -1.10
N ASN A 79 -12.88 13.56 -2.36
CA ASN A 79 -13.78 13.69 -3.50
C ASN A 79 -14.43 12.33 -3.81
N GLU A 80 -15.71 12.15 -3.46
CA GLU A 80 -16.41 10.85 -3.58
C GLU A 80 -16.81 10.50 -5.03
N SER A 81 -16.64 11.41 -5.98
CA SER A 81 -17.17 11.29 -7.35
C SER A 81 -16.17 10.80 -8.41
N TRP A 82 -14.95 10.43 -8.04
CA TRP A 82 -13.94 9.93 -8.98
C TRP A 82 -14.13 8.45 -9.31
N VAL A 83 -13.92 8.11 -10.60
CA VAL A 83 -14.01 6.75 -11.15
C VAL A 83 -12.98 5.78 -10.52
N TYR A 84 -11.86 6.30 -10.08
CA TYR A 84 -10.91 5.61 -9.20
C TYR A 84 -11.30 5.90 -7.76
N ASN A 85 -11.64 4.87 -7.04
CA ASN A 85 -12.13 4.94 -5.67
C ASN A 85 -10.98 5.36 -4.71
N ASP A 86 -10.59 6.63 -4.76
CA ASP A 86 -9.59 7.25 -3.89
C ASP A 86 -10.07 7.32 -2.41
N ASN A 87 -11.22 6.74 -2.13
CA ASN A 87 -11.89 6.93 -0.88
C ASN A 87 -11.69 5.71 0.02
N VAL A 88 -11.03 5.91 1.16
CA VAL A 88 -10.99 4.95 2.27
C VAL A 88 -12.38 4.61 2.84
N ASN A 89 -13.44 5.24 2.36
CA ASN A 89 -14.84 4.92 2.65
C ASN A 89 -15.42 3.76 1.82
N HIS A 90 -14.63 3.09 0.98
CA HIS A 90 -15.11 1.90 0.27
C HIS A 90 -15.69 0.87 1.26
N PRO A 91 -16.85 0.23 0.97
CA PRO A 91 -17.51 -0.69 1.90
C PRO A 91 -16.60 -1.79 2.46
N LYS A 92 -15.68 -2.32 1.66
CA LYS A 92 -14.70 -3.33 2.10
C LYS A 92 -13.71 -2.76 3.12
N ILE A 93 -13.24 -1.52 2.92
CA ILE A 93 -12.32 -0.85 3.86
C ILE A 93 -13.06 -0.48 5.13
N LYS A 94 -14.30 0.03 5.04
CA LYS A 94 -15.14 0.28 6.22
C LYS A 94 -15.38 -0.99 7.04
N LYS A 95 -15.70 -2.10 6.38
CA LYS A 95 -15.89 -3.39 7.03
C LYS A 95 -14.59 -3.83 7.72
N TRP A 96 -13.47 -3.78 7.02
CA TRP A 96 -12.16 -4.12 7.57
C TRP A 96 -11.77 -3.22 8.75
N LEU A 97 -11.96 -1.90 8.66
CA LEU A 97 -11.72 -0.96 9.77
C LEU A 97 -12.61 -1.30 10.98
N GLY A 98 -13.90 -1.60 10.77
CA GLY A 98 -14.82 -2.01 11.83
C GLY A 98 -14.40 -3.32 12.51
N GLU A 99 -13.84 -4.26 11.76
CA GLU A 99 -13.35 -5.54 12.28
C GLU A 99 -12.02 -5.38 13.05
N VAL A 100 -11.09 -4.55 12.55
CA VAL A 100 -9.73 -4.42 13.09
C VAL A 100 -9.64 -3.32 14.14
N VAL A 101 -10.23 -2.16 13.89
CA VAL A 101 -10.17 -0.98 14.78
C VAL A 101 -11.34 -0.97 15.78
N GLY A 102 -12.45 -1.60 15.44
CA GLY A 102 -13.61 -1.71 16.31
C GLY A 102 -14.38 -0.40 16.48
N LYS A 103 -14.92 -0.15 17.69
CA LYS A 103 -15.75 1.04 17.97
C LYS A 103 -15.03 2.36 17.78
N ASP A 104 -13.73 2.39 17.98
CA ASP A 104 -12.90 3.58 17.73
C ASP A 104 -12.91 4.00 16.26
N GLY A 105 -13.33 3.09 15.36
CA GLY A 105 -13.47 3.36 13.93
C GLY A 105 -14.55 4.35 13.53
N GLU A 106 -15.51 4.62 14.42
CA GLU A 106 -16.60 5.58 14.16
C GLU A 106 -16.13 7.04 14.26
N ASP A 107 -15.15 7.30 15.15
CA ASP A 107 -14.59 8.63 15.40
C ASP A 107 -13.34 8.94 14.57
N LEU A 108 -12.92 8.02 13.70
CA LEU A 108 -11.72 8.19 12.87
C LEU A 108 -11.87 9.35 11.88
N SER A 109 -10.90 10.24 11.90
CA SER A 109 -10.74 11.22 10.83
C SER A 109 -10.41 10.52 9.50
N ARG A 110 -10.54 11.25 8.39
CA ARG A 110 -10.14 10.76 7.07
C ARG A 110 -8.68 10.28 7.04
N HIS A 111 -7.79 11.03 7.67
CA HIS A 111 -6.37 10.73 7.75
C HIS A 111 -6.07 9.50 8.61
N ASP A 112 -6.76 9.35 9.76
CA ASP A 112 -6.61 8.17 10.61
C ASP A 112 -6.97 6.87 9.86
N LYS A 113 -8.09 6.89 9.11
CA LYS A 113 -8.52 5.75 8.27
C LYS A 113 -7.47 5.38 7.24
N TRP A 114 -6.90 6.39 6.58
CA TRP A 114 -5.86 6.21 5.58
C TRP A 114 -4.59 5.60 6.20
N LEU A 115 -4.15 6.12 7.33
CA LEU A 115 -3.00 5.62 8.07
C LEU A 115 -3.21 4.18 8.55
N CYS A 116 -4.39 3.85 9.09
CA CYS A 116 -4.74 2.48 9.47
C CYS A 116 -4.69 1.51 8.28
N MET A 117 -5.15 1.95 7.10
CA MET A 117 -5.11 1.16 5.87
C MET A 117 -3.67 0.95 5.38
N MET A 118 -2.86 2.01 5.37
CA MET A 118 -1.51 1.98 4.78
C MET A 118 -0.47 1.28 5.64
N TYR A 119 -0.55 1.43 6.96
CA TYR A 119 0.49 0.93 7.88
C TYR A 119 0.80 -0.57 7.69
N PRO A 120 -0.17 -1.50 7.76
CA PRO A 120 0.11 -2.93 7.61
C PRO A 120 0.63 -3.28 6.21
N ARG A 121 0.19 -2.56 5.17
CA ARG A 121 0.67 -2.74 3.80
C ARG A 121 2.13 -2.35 3.66
N LEU A 122 2.50 -1.17 4.15
CA LEU A 122 3.89 -0.71 4.14
C LEU A 122 4.81 -1.64 4.97
N LYS A 123 4.33 -2.20 6.09
CA LYS A 123 5.08 -3.20 6.85
C LYS A 123 5.36 -4.47 6.04
N LEU A 124 4.38 -4.94 5.26
CA LEU A 124 4.58 -6.11 4.38
C LEU A 124 5.49 -5.79 3.19
N LEU A 125 5.32 -4.60 2.57
CA LEU A 125 6.20 -4.13 1.50
C LEU A 125 7.66 -4.00 1.98
N HIS A 126 7.87 -3.48 3.20
CA HIS A 126 9.19 -3.43 3.81
C HIS A 126 9.82 -4.81 3.96
N LYS A 127 9.03 -5.83 4.36
CA LYS A 127 9.52 -7.21 4.46
C LYS A 127 9.90 -7.81 3.10
N LEU A 128 9.15 -7.48 2.05
CA LEU A 128 9.45 -7.94 0.69
C LEU A 128 10.68 -7.27 0.09
N LEU A 129 10.95 -6.00 0.48
CA LEU A 129 12.03 -5.21 -0.09
C LEU A 129 13.40 -5.78 0.27
N ALA A 130 14.27 -5.90 -0.73
CA ALA A 130 15.67 -6.28 -0.54
C ALA A 130 16.44 -5.17 0.18
N LYS A 131 17.54 -5.49 0.84
CA LYS A 131 18.40 -4.52 1.55
C LYS A 131 18.92 -3.38 0.67
N ASP A 132 19.10 -3.66 -0.61
CA ASP A 132 19.55 -2.73 -1.65
C ASP A 132 18.41 -2.41 -2.65
N GLY A 133 17.16 -2.64 -2.24
CA GLY A 133 15.97 -2.31 -3.01
C GLY A 133 15.46 -0.91 -2.72
N ALA A 134 14.60 -0.40 -3.61
CA ALA A 134 13.94 0.89 -3.46
C ALA A 134 12.42 0.78 -3.61
N ILE A 135 11.69 1.62 -2.88
CA ILE A 135 10.25 1.77 -3.04
C ILE A 135 9.92 3.17 -3.53
N PHE A 136 9.03 3.25 -4.51
CA PHE A 136 8.50 4.48 -5.09
C PHE A 136 7.01 4.56 -4.80
N ILE A 137 6.55 5.68 -4.28
CA ILE A 137 5.16 5.86 -3.87
C ILE A 137 4.64 7.16 -4.47
N SER A 138 3.64 7.07 -5.36
CA SER A 138 2.92 8.24 -5.84
C SER A 138 1.94 8.72 -4.78
N ILE A 139 1.91 10.01 -4.53
CA ILE A 139 0.99 10.63 -3.56
C ILE A 139 0.79 12.11 -3.92
N ASP A 140 -0.30 12.70 -3.46
CA ASP A 140 -0.52 14.14 -3.55
C ASP A 140 -0.32 14.85 -2.20
N ASP A 141 -0.53 16.15 -2.16
CA ASP A 141 -0.32 16.99 -0.98
C ASP A 141 -1.25 16.65 0.21
N ASN A 142 -2.37 15.93 -0.02
CA ASN A 142 -3.30 15.58 1.05
C ASN A 142 -2.67 14.64 2.07
N GLU A 143 -1.87 13.66 1.60
CA GLU A 143 -1.29 12.63 2.48
C GLU A 143 0.25 12.56 2.42
N GLN A 144 0.92 13.38 1.63
CA GLN A 144 2.38 13.34 1.47
C GLN A 144 3.11 13.47 2.82
N ALA A 145 2.70 14.40 3.66
CA ALA A 145 3.34 14.61 4.96
C ALA A 145 3.15 13.42 5.92
N HIS A 146 1.93 12.86 5.96
CA HIS A 146 1.62 11.69 6.76
C HIS A 146 2.37 10.45 6.26
N LEU A 147 2.37 10.24 4.93
CA LEU A 147 3.11 9.15 4.30
C LEU A 147 4.61 9.23 4.62
N LYS A 148 5.20 10.41 4.54
CA LYS A 148 6.62 10.62 4.87
C LYS A 148 6.93 10.18 6.29
N LEU A 149 6.14 10.62 7.28
CA LEU A 149 6.33 10.25 8.68
C LEU A 149 6.11 8.75 8.92
N LEU A 150 5.13 8.16 8.22
CA LEU A 150 4.84 6.73 8.28
C LEU A 150 6.01 5.90 7.73
N CYS A 151 6.56 6.33 6.60
CA CYS A 151 7.72 5.70 5.98
C CYS A 151 8.98 5.86 6.83
N ASP A 152 9.19 7.01 7.46
CA ASP A 152 10.31 7.21 8.40
C ASP A 152 10.25 6.24 9.59
N GLU A 153 9.05 5.96 10.09
CA GLU A 153 8.85 5.00 11.18
C GLU A 153 9.12 3.55 10.74
N ILE A 154 8.72 3.19 9.52
CA ILE A 154 8.75 1.80 9.02
C ILE A 154 10.10 1.46 8.39
N PHE A 155 10.61 2.32 7.53
CA PHE A 155 11.84 2.09 6.75
C PHE A 155 13.05 2.75 7.38
N GLY A 156 12.87 3.70 8.30
CA GLY A 156 13.92 4.51 8.89
C GLY A 156 14.15 5.82 8.13
N ALA A 157 14.19 6.95 8.85
CA ALA A 157 14.31 8.28 8.26
C ALA A 157 15.59 8.48 7.40
N ASN A 158 16.68 7.76 7.72
CA ASN A 158 17.93 7.84 6.98
C ASN A 158 17.88 7.17 5.60
N ASN A 159 16.84 6.37 5.35
CA ASN A 159 16.65 5.70 4.07
C ASN A 159 15.77 6.51 3.09
N PHE A 160 15.26 7.67 3.51
CA PHE A 160 14.58 8.58 2.61
C PHE A 160 15.57 9.20 1.61
N VAL A 161 15.30 9.01 0.33
CA VAL A 161 16.16 9.50 -0.77
C VAL A 161 15.69 10.87 -1.24
N THR A 162 14.46 10.97 -1.72
CA THR A 162 13.94 12.23 -2.27
C THR A 162 12.42 12.19 -2.45
N ALA A 163 11.82 13.37 -2.63
CA ALA A 163 10.49 13.54 -3.18
C ALA A 163 10.62 14.29 -4.52
N VAL A 164 10.07 13.71 -5.59
CA VAL A 164 10.06 14.31 -6.92
C VAL A 164 8.66 14.88 -7.16
N ILE A 165 8.58 16.17 -7.47
CA ILE A 165 7.32 16.84 -7.77
C ILE A 165 7.13 16.85 -9.28
N GLY A 166 6.08 16.19 -9.77
CA GLY A 166 5.68 16.20 -11.17
C GLY A 166 4.67 17.30 -11.44
N PHE A 167 4.97 18.22 -12.35
CA PHE A 167 4.02 19.19 -12.91
C PHE A 167 3.37 18.55 -14.14
N GLY A 168 2.12 18.04 -13.99
CA GLY A 168 1.35 17.57 -15.14
C GLY A 168 0.74 18.74 -15.91
N TYR A 169 0.89 18.76 -17.24
CA TYR A 169 0.32 19.79 -18.12
C TYR A 169 -1.23 19.77 -18.21
N PHE A 170 -1.87 18.79 -17.62
CA PHE A 170 -3.33 18.67 -17.57
C PHE A 170 -3.75 18.35 -16.13
N PHE A 171 -4.33 19.35 -15.48
CA PHE A 171 -4.83 19.36 -14.10
C PHE A 171 -3.82 19.60 -12.97
N THR A 172 -4.05 20.70 -12.32
CA THR A 172 -3.41 21.35 -11.19
C THR A 172 -3.44 20.51 -9.92
N ILE A 173 -2.70 19.43 -9.84
CA ILE A 173 -2.39 18.78 -8.54
C ILE A 173 -0.99 18.22 -8.66
N GLY A 174 -0.05 18.81 -7.91
CA GLY A 174 1.31 18.30 -7.82
C GLY A 174 1.32 16.87 -7.27
N LYS A 175 1.74 15.91 -8.10
CA LYS A 175 2.00 14.55 -7.62
C LYS A 175 3.43 14.49 -7.15
N ALA A 176 3.64 14.09 -5.91
CA ALA A 176 4.96 13.75 -5.40
C ALA A 176 5.20 12.25 -5.57
N VAL A 177 6.39 11.87 -6.01
CA VAL A 177 6.87 10.48 -5.91
C VAL A 177 7.87 10.44 -4.77
N LEU A 178 7.55 9.70 -3.74
CA LEU A 178 8.45 9.48 -2.61
C LEU A 178 9.32 8.28 -2.93
N MET A 179 10.63 8.44 -2.87
CA MET A 179 11.61 7.37 -3.04
C MET A 179 12.29 7.07 -1.69
N ILE A 180 12.28 5.83 -1.31
CA ILE A 180 12.86 5.33 -0.07
C ILE A 180 13.76 4.15 -0.36
#